data_d07af1ae2b68bdcdf0fc1a1b8a762e46
#
_entry.id   d07af1ae2b68bdcdf0fc1a1b8a762e46
#
_cell.length_a   1.000
_cell.length_b   1.000
_cell.length_c   1.000
_cell.angle_alpha   90.00
_cell.angle_beta   90.00
_cell.angle_gamma   90.00
#
_symmetry.space_group_name_H-M   'P 1'
#
loop_
_entity.id
_entity.type
_entity.pdbx_description
1 polymer ?
#
loop_
_entity_poly.entity_id
_entity_poly.type
_entity_poly.pdbx_seq_one_letter_code
_entity_poly.pdbx_strand_id
1 'polypeptide(L)'
;MKTHTAISNKTHILATSPVVRNFLLFVVVSLILIKAMGYGGTKGVDILFISLSLLLLSAIPLTRYFLVIPYIIFCAIYAPVGVIYGPPSVSVVSALFQTNRAEAIEFLYAIPAGCYLLPCATLLTLFILARYSWQQPLPVRKTLPFWVIFIVLLFARILSGGVGNLHLVDFFSSLISSYQSYNQQMAEIEAGTHSQPSWLLNGANSNKANYVIVVGESMRRDYMSLFGYPTPTTPFLDHVNGTFYSNYISTAPNTFESLPRTLALSDGKTHHIADNIITLAKAAGLHTYWFSNQGLIGQFDTPISKIAMFSDEHQFLKKGDYQSRNTDDDELLPLLQTALAHNGVGNLYVLHIMGSHSDFCERLGGEPPVFTSDNAELACYLSTYRKTDRFIEHAYQMLQATHSPFKLFYFSDHGLSHRDIDGKLYLRHGGNNRQNYEVPLLVLSDSDRQRTLIENPHSAFDFLSLFAQQAGITLTQPQLPAAVTAQGKRHVFNGQEMVDFDQLANDPPELL
;
A
#
# COMPACT_ATOMS: atom_id res chain seq x y z
N MET A 1 -29.87 -24.82 56.03
CA MET A 1 -29.36 -25.84 55.10
C MET A 1 -30.14 -26.05 53.80
N LYS A 2 -31.37 -25.51 53.65
CA LYS A 2 -32.19 -25.66 52.40
C LYS A 2 -31.92 -24.59 51.33
N THR A 3 -31.26 -23.49 51.63
CA THR A 3 -30.98 -22.39 50.68
C THR A 3 -29.71 -22.58 49.81
N HIS A 4 -28.72 -23.29 50.32
CA HIS A 4 -27.51 -23.59 49.56
C HIS A 4 -27.68 -24.64 48.45
N THR A 5 -28.56 -25.62 48.62
CA THR A 5 -28.89 -26.63 47.63
C THR A 5 -29.68 -26.09 46.44
N ALA A 6 -30.51 -25.07 46.65
CA ALA A 6 -31.32 -24.46 45.58
C ALA A 6 -30.49 -23.55 44.63
N ILE A 7 -29.44 -22.90 45.13
CA ILE A 7 -28.53 -22.07 44.33
C ILE A 7 -27.58 -22.95 43.52
N SER A 8 -27.05 -24.04 44.10
CA SER A 8 -26.19 -25.01 43.42
C SER A 8 -26.90 -25.71 42.25
N ASN A 9 -28.18 -26.11 42.45
CA ASN A 9 -28.94 -26.75 41.39
C ASN A 9 -29.32 -25.77 40.26
N LYS A 10 -29.55 -24.48 40.57
CA LYS A 10 -29.84 -23.48 39.53
C LYS A 10 -28.61 -23.14 38.67
N THR A 11 -27.44 -23.08 39.25
CA THR A 11 -26.17 -22.88 38.53
C THR A 11 -25.80 -24.06 37.62
N HIS A 12 -26.00 -25.30 38.10
CA HIS A 12 -25.80 -26.51 37.29
C HIS A 12 -26.81 -26.62 36.13
N ILE A 13 -28.08 -26.24 36.33
CA ILE A 13 -29.11 -26.24 35.28
C ILE A 13 -28.83 -25.16 34.21
N LEU A 14 -28.30 -24.01 34.60
CA LEU A 14 -27.90 -22.97 33.66
C LEU A 14 -26.71 -23.40 32.80
N ALA A 15 -25.71 -24.03 33.40
CA ALA A 15 -24.52 -24.53 32.70
C ALA A 15 -24.82 -25.65 31.67
N THR A 16 -25.93 -26.38 31.86
CA THR A 16 -26.34 -27.51 30.97
C THR A 16 -27.39 -27.08 29.91
N SER A 17 -27.87 -25.83 29.93
CA SER A 17 -28.83 -25.36 28.95
C SER A 17 -28.16 -25.31 27.55
N PRO A 18 -28.74 -25.97 26.51
CA PRO A 18 -28.17 -25.93 25.15
C PRO A 18 -28.00 -24.52 24.61
N VAL A 19 -28.84 -23.56 24.98
CA VAL A 19 -28.77 -22.16 24.53
C VAL A 19 -27.58 -21.46 25.16
N VAL A 20 -27.34 -21.64 26.46
CA VAL A 20 -26.19 -21.06 27.18
C VAL A 20 -24.90 -21.66 26.66
N ARG A 21 -24.84 -22.97 26.46
CA ARG A 21 -23.68 -23.65 25.88
C ARG A 21 -23.38 -23.09 24.46
N ASN A 22 -24.39 -22.97 23.63
CA ASN A 22 -24.22 -22.42 22.29
C ASN A 22 -23.80 -20.94 22.33
N PHE A 23 -24.34 -20.15 23.24
CA PHE A 23 -23.92 -18.76 23.42
C PHE A 23 -22.42 -18.67 23.78
N LEU A 24 -21.96 -19.47 24.75
CA LEU A 24 -20.54 -19.50 25.10
C LEU A 24 -19.66 -19.95 23.92
N LEU A 25 -20.12 -20.90 23.12
CA LEU A 25 -19.42 -21.30 21.89
C LEU A 25 -19.33 -20.15 20.92
N PHE A 26 -20.41 -19.38 20.71
CA PHE A 26 -20.39 -18.22 19.83
C PHE A 26 -19.53 -17.06 20.38
N VAL A 27 -19.33 -16.94 21.69
CA VAL A 27 -18.33 -16.02 22.27
C VAL A 27 -16.93 -16.36 21.81
N VAL A 28 -16.55 -17.65 21.86
CA VAL A 28 -15.23 -18.09 21.36
C VAL A 28 -15.10 -17.86 19.86
N VAL A 29 -16.14 -18.22 19.10
CA VAL A 29 -16.16 -17.98 17.65
C VAL A 29 -16.01 -16.48 17.33
N SER A 30 -16.68 -15.59 18.07
CA SER A 30 -16.60 -14.15 17.87
C SER A 30 -15.18 -13.61 18.06
N LEU A 31 -14.44 -14.11 19.04
CA LEU A 31 -13.04 -13.73 19.25
C LEU A 31 -12.16 -14.10 18.04
N ILE A 32 -12.37 -15.30 17.49
CA ILE A 32 -11.66 -15.76 16.29
C ILE A 32 -12.02 -14.88 15.09
N LEU A 33 -13.32 -14.58 14.90
CA LEU A 33 -13.78 -13.78 13.77
C LEU A 33 -13.31 -12.32 13.83
N ILE A 34 -13.27 -11.71 15.03
CA ILE A 34 -12.73 -10.34 15.19
C ILE A 34 -11.27 -10.29 14.75
N LYS A 35 -10.47 -11.29 15.14
CA LYS A 35 -9.08 -11.41 14.69
C LYS A 35 -8.98 -11.67 13.18
N ALA A 36 -9.84 -12.54 12.65
CA ALA A 36 -9.89 -12.82 11.21
C ALA A 36 -10.27 -11.59 10.37
N MET A 37 -11.10 -10.68 10.90
CA MET A 37 -11.43 -9.41 10.29
C MET A 37 -10.31 -8.36 10.38
N GLY A 38 -9.21 -8.66 11.08
CA GLY A 38 -8.03 -7.79 11.16
C GLY A 38 -8.02 -6.78 12.31
N TYR A 39 -8.91 -6.91 13.28
CA TYR A 39 -8.91 -5.99 14.44
C TYR A 39 -7.93 -6.44 15.52
N GLY A 40 -6.99 -5.54 15.86
CA GLY A 40 -5.98 -5.79 16.91
C GLY A 40 -6.55 -5.84 18.31
N GLY A 41 -7.56 -5.01 18.60
CA GLY A 41 -8.23 -4.91 19.89
C GLY A 41 -9.61 -5.55 19.89
N THR A 42 -10.05 -6.06 21.05
CA THR A 42 -11.40 -6.60 21.24
C THR A 42 -12.12 -5.83 22.34
N LYS A 43 -13.26 -5.21 22.02
CA LYS A 43 -14.13 -4.60 23.01
C LYS A 43 -15.20 -5.60 23.42
N GLY A 44 -15.54 -5.69 24.71
CA GLY A 44 -16.57 -6.64 25.20
C GLY A 44 -17.91 -6.49 24.50
N VAL A 45 -18.25 -5.28 24.08
CA VAL A 45 -19.49 -4.99 23.34
C VAL A 45 -19.49 -5.61 21.93
N ASP A 46 -18.35 -5.64 21.24
CA ASP A 46 -18.22 -6.26 19.91
C ASP A 46 -18.37 -7.78 20.01
N ILE A 47 -17.71 -8.38 21.02
CA ILE A 47 -17.84 -9.81 21.31
C ILE A 47 -19.30 -10.16 21.57
N LEU A 48 -19.97 -9.39 22.43
CA LEU A 48 -21.38 -9.62 22.78
C LEU A 48 -22.28 -9.45 21.54
N PHE A 49 -22.08 -8.39 20.75
CA PHE A 49 -22.87 -8.12 19.57
C PHE A 49 -22.74 -9.23 18.52
N ILE A 50 -21.52 -9.64 18.18
CA ILE A 50 -21.28 -10.71 17.20
C ILE A 50 -21.81 -12.04 17.72
N SER A 51 -21.59 -12.37 19.01
CA SER A 51 -22.07 -13.61 19.60
C SER A 51 -23.60 -13.72 19.59
N LEU A 52 -24.28 -12.64 19.93
CA LEU A 52 -25.74 -12.58 19.87
C LEU A 52 -26.24 -12.68 18.42
N SER A 53 -25.62 -11.94 17.48
CA SER A 53 -25.96 -12.03 16.07
C SER A 53 -25.84 -13.45 15.55
N LEU A 54 -24.71 -14.14 15.82
CA LEU A 54 -24.46 -15.52 15.39
C LEU A 54 -25.46 -16.50 16.04
N LEU A 55 -25.74 -16.36 17.33
CA LEU A 55 -26.69 -17.20 18.03
C LEU A 55 -28.10 -17.08 17.42
N LEU A 56 -28.57 -15.84 17.24
CA LEU A 56 -29.92 -15.55 16.77
C LEU A 56 -30.10 -15.92 15.29
N LEU A 57 -29.14 -15.60 14.43
CA LEU A 57 -29.17 -15.95 13.01
C LEU A 57 -29.00 -17.47 12.81
N SER A 58 -28.23 -18.15 13.64
CA SER A 58 -28.07 -19.61 13.58
C SER A 58 -29.31 -20.37 14.04
N ALA A 59 -30.21 -19.75 14.83
CA ALA A 59 -31.45 -20.37 15.27
C ALA A 59 -32.44 -20.60 14.10
N ILE A 60 -32.33 -19.82 13.04
CA ILE A 60 -33.19 -19.89 11.84
C ILE A 60 -32.38 -20.61 10.74
N PRO A 61 -32.85 -21.74 10.18
CA PRO A 61 -32.10 -22.49 9.17
C PRO A 61 -31.73 -21.63 7.94
N LEU A 62 -32.67 -20.83 7.43
CA LEU A 62 -32.42 -19.99 6.25
C LEU A 62 -31.26 -19.01 6.46
N THR A 63 -31.27 -18.26 7.54
CA THR A 63 -30.19 -17.29 7.87
C THR A 63 -28.89 -17.97 8.20
N ARG A 64 -28.92 -19.16 8.79
CA ARG A 64 -27.73 -19.99 9.03
C ARG A 64 -26.99 -20.30 7.74
N TYR A 65 -27.70 -20.81 6.72
CA TYR A 65 -27.08 -21.25 5.46
C TYR A 65 -26.69 -20.07 4.57
N PHE A 66 -27.49 -19.01 4.54
CA PHE A 66 -27.29 -17.90 3.60
C PHE A 66 -26.52 -16.70 4.21
N LEU A 67 -26.39 -16.61 5.54
CA LEU A 67 -25.65 -15.51 6.19
C LEU A 67 -24.51 -16.01 7.06
N VAL A 68 -24.75 -16.91 8.03
CA VAL A 68 -23.74 -17.28 9.03
C VAL A 68 -22.61 -18.07 8.39
N ILE A 69 -22.91 -19.09 7.58
CA ILE A 69 -21.87 -19.92 6.93
C ILE A 69 -21.05 -19.08 5.94
N PRO A 70 -21.66 -18.34 5.00
CA PRO A 70 -20.89 -17.47 4.09
C PRO A 70 -20.03 -16.44 4.82
N TYR A 71 -20.54 -15.83 5.91
CA TYR A 71 -19.79 -14.88 6.70
C TYR A 71 -18.53 -15.51 7.34
N ILE A 72 -18.65 -16.70 7.96
CA ILE A 72 -17.49 -17.38 8.54
C ILE A 72 -16.49 -17.81 7.46
N ILE A 73 -16.96 -18.31 6.31
CA ILE A 73 -16.08 -18.64 5.18
C ILE A 73 -15.36 -17.38 4.66
N PHE A 74 -16.09 -16.29 4.51
CA PHE A 74 -15.51 -15.00 4.09
C PHE A 74 -14.44 -14.51 5.06
N CYS A 75 -14.69 -14.57 6.37
CA CYS A 75 -13.69 -14.24 7.39
C CYS A 75 -12.47 -15.17 7.33
N ALA A 76 -12.66 -16.47 7.04
CA ALA A 76 -11.54 -17.39 6.89
C ALA A 76 -10.66 -17.05 5.68
N ILE A 77 -11.28 -16.67 4.56
CA ILE A 77 -10.56 -16.23 3.34
C ILE A 77 -9.83 -14.92 3.59
N TYR A 78 -10.46 -13.98 4.29
CA TYR A 78 -9.89 -12.67 4.61
C TYR A 78 -8.80 -12.73 5.69
N ALA A 79 -8.82 -13.73 6.56
CA ALA A 79 -7.96 -13.80 7.74
C ALA A 79 -6.45 -13.59 7.49
N PRO A 80 -5.81 -14.15 6.44
CA PRO A 80 -4.41 -13.86 6.14
C PRO A 80 -4.15 -12.38 5.87
N VAL A 81 -5.03 -11.74 5.10
CA VAL A 81 -4.97 -10.29 4.81
C VAL A 81 -5.25 -9.49 6.08
N GLY A 82 -6.27 -9.88 6.85
CA GLY A 82 -6.66 -9.21 8.09
C GLY A 82 -5.56 -9.18 9.14
N VAL A 83 -4.81 -10.28 9.31
CA VAL A 83 -3.69 -10.34 10.25
C VAL A 83 -2.57 -9.38 9.86
N ILE A 84 -2.27 -9.29 8.57
CA ILE A 84 -1.12 -8.53 8.05
C ILE A 84 -1.48 -7.05 7.87
N TYR A 85 -2.61 -6.77 7.24
CA TYR A 85 -2.98 -5.42 6.79
C TYR A 85 -4.12 -4.77 7.60
N GLY A 86 -4.76 -5.53 8.48
CA GLY A 86 -5.89 -5.03 9.27
C GLY A 86 -7.24 -5.11 8.55
N PRO A 87 -8.25 -4.32 8.99
CA PRO A 87 -9.57 -4.29 8.38
C PRO A 87 -9.52 -3.73 6.94
N PRO A 88 -10.58 -3.90 6.12
CA PRO A 88 -10.62 -3.42 4.75
C PRO A 88 -10.32 -1.93 4.62
N SER A 89 -9.47 -1.59 3.65
CA SER A 89 -9.11 -0.23 3.29
C SER A 89 -9.04 -0.09 1.76
N VAL A 90 -8.98 1.13 1.25
CA VAL A 90 -8.80 1.38 -0.19
C VAL A 90 -7.53 0.69 -0.69
N SER A 91 -6.45 0.74 0.09
CA SER A 91 -5.19 0.07 -0.26
C SER A 91 -5.33 -1.45 -0.39
N VAL A 92 -6.08 -2.11 0.52
CA VAL A 92 -6.34 -3.55 0.46
C VAL A 92 -7.21 -3.89 -0.75
N VAL A 93 -8.24 -3.08 -1.01
CA VAL A 93 -9.15 -3.29 -2.15
C VAL A 93 -8.41 -3.05 -3.47
N SER A 94 -7.63 -1.97 -3.59
CA SER A 94 -6.85 -1.69 -4.79
C SER A 94 -5.82 -2.79 -5.07
N ALA A 95 -5.11 -3.26 -4.05
CA ALA A 95 -4.18 -4.39 -4.20
C ALA A 95 -4.89 -5.64 -4.75
N LEU A 96 -6.09 -5.96 -4.23
CA LEU A 96 -6.86 -7.12 -4.71
C LEU A 96 -7.22 -7.01 -6.20
N PHE A 97 -7.60 -5.82 -6.68
CA PHE A 97 -7.98 -5.61 -8.08
C PHE A 97 -6.79 -5.44 -9.03
N GLN A 98 -5.62 -5.07 -8.52
CA GLN A 98 -4.42 -4.83 -9.31
C GLN A 98 -3.40 -5.96 -9.26
N THR A 99 -3.58 -6.92 -8.34
CA THR A 99 -2.71 -8.09 -8.21
C THR A 99 -2.96 -9.05 -9.36
N ASN A 100 -1.92 -9.39 -10.10
CA ASN A 100 -1.94 -10.48 -11.07
C ASN A 100 -1.75 -11.84 -10.38
N ARG A 101 -1.89 -12.93 -11.16
CA ARG A 101 -1.78 -14.29 -10.60
C ARG A 101 -0.42 -14.59 -9.99
N ALA A 102 0.67 -14.11 -10.60
CA ALA A 102 2.02 -14.34 -10.10
C ALA A 102 2.21 -13.65 -8.75
N GLU A 103 1.85 -12.38 -8.65
CA GLU A 103 1.89 -11.61 -7.41
C GLU A 103 0.97 -12.19 -6.33
N ALA A 104 -0.22 -12.68 -6.70
CA ALA A 104 -1.12 -13.35 -5.75
C ALA A 104 -0.49 -14.61 -5.16
N ILE A 105 0.22 -15.39 -5.98
CA ILE A 105 0.95 -16.59 -5.54
C ILE A 105 2.15 -16.20 -4.67
N GLU A 106 2.95 -15.21 -5.10
CA GLU A 106 4.06 -14.66 -4.32
C GLU A 106 3.55 -14.18 -2.95
N PHE A 107 2.45 -13.41 -2.92
CA PHE A 107 1.81 -12.97 -1.70
C PHE A 107 1.46 -14.13 -0.76
N LEU A 108 0.85 -15.20 -1.28
CA LEU A 108 0.51 -16.38 -0.47
C LEU A 108 1.78 -17.04 0.11
N TYR A 109 2.86 -17.15 -0.64
CA TYR A 109 4.13 -17.70 -0.14
C TYR A 109 4.83 -16.77 0.86
N ALA A 110 4.70 -15.47 0.70
CA ALA A 110 5.29 -14.48 1.60
C ALA A 110 4.54 -14.35 2.95
N ILE A 111 3.34 -14.93 3.07
CA ILE A 111 2.60 -14.95 4.34
C ILE A 111 3.29 -15.90 5.33
N PRO A 112 3.66 -15.43 6.54
CA PRO A 112 4.20 -16.30 7.57
C PRO A 112 3.30 -17.50 7.86
N ALA A 113 3.88 -18.70 8.01
CA ALA A 113 3.12 -19.93 8.21
C ALA A 113 2.16 -19.87 9.41
N GLY A 114 2.52 -19.15 10.48
CA GLY A 114 1.67 -18.91 11.65
C GLY A 114 0.34 -18.22 11.32
N CYS A 115 0.32 -17.34 10.31
CA CYS A 115 -0.89 -16.64 9.89
C CYS A 115 -1.96 -17.58 9.31
N TYR A 116 -1.57 -18.77 8.81
CA TYR A 116 -2.51 -19.77 8.30
C TYR A 116 -3.25 -20.54 9.42
N LEU A 117 -2.80 -20.44 10.66
CA LEU A 117 -3.52 -21.04 11.80
C LEU A 117 -4.90 -20.39 12.00
N LEU A 118 -5.01 -19.08 11.77
CA LEU A 118 -6.26 -18.36 11.96
C LEU A 118 -7.36 -18.74 10.95
N PRO A 119 -7.14 -18.79 9.63
CA PRO A 119 -8.11 -19.31 8.67
C PRO A 119 -8.48 -20.78 8.98
N CYS A 120 -7.52 -21.61 9.34
CA CYS A 120 -7.80 -22.99 9.75
C CYS A 120 -8.70 -23.05 11.01
N ALA A 121 -8.38 -22.25 12.03
CA ALA A 121 -9.20 -22.14 13.24
C ALA A 121 -10.61 -21.61 12.90
N THR A 122 -10.71 -20.63 12.02
CA THR A 122 -12.00 -20.07 11.58
C THR A 122 -12.84 -21.13 10.86
N LEU A 123 -12.27 -21.90 9.93
CA LEU A 123 -12.98 -23.00 9.27
C LEU A 123 -13.33 -24.14 10.24
N LEU A 124 -12.48 -24.44 11.22
CA LEU A 124 -12.77 -25.41 12.26
C LEU A 124 -14.00 -25.02 13.09
N THR A 125 -14.25 -23.71 13.26
CA THR A 125 -15.48 -23.26 13.96
C THR A 125 -16.75 -23.72 13.25
N LEU A 126 -16.77 -23.77 11.90
CA LEU A 126 -17.91 -24.29 11.15
C LEU A 126 -18.17 -25.77 11.47
N PHE A 127 -17.12 -26.57 11.50
CA PHE A 127 -17.24 -27.99 11.87
C PHE A 127 -17.75 -28.14 13.29
N ILE A 128 -17.22 -27.40 14.23
CA ILE A 128 -17.65 -27.41 15.65
C ILE A 128 -19.11 -26.98 15.78
N LEU A 129 -19.51 -25.88 15.09
CA LEU A 129 -20.90 -25.40 15.09
C LEU A 129 -21.84 -26.45 14.47
N ALA A 130 -21.46 -27.04 13.34
CA ALA A 130 -22.25 -28.08 12.70
C ALA A 130 -22.43 -29.31 13.61
N ARG A 131 -21.38 -29.72 14.33
CA ARG A 131 -21.37 -30.90 15.17
C ARG A 131 -22.11 -30.71 16.51
N TYR A 132 -21.98 -29.53 17.13
CA TYR A 132 -22.42 -29.31 18.52
C TYR A 132 -23.59 -28.33 18.68
N SER A 133 -23.73 -27.35 17.78
CA SER A 133 -24.74 -26.31 17.87
C SER A 133 -25.95 -26.57 16.94
N TRP A 134 -25.70 -26.99 15.70
CA TRP A 134 -26.72 -27.05 14.65
C TRP A 134 -27.46 -28.37 14.52
N GLN A 135 -27.04 -29.41 15.24
CA GLN A 135 -27.73 -30.72 15.22
C GLN A 135 -29.10 -30.71 15.94
N GLN A 136 -29.28 -29.78 16.86
CA GLN A 136 -30.55 -29.63 17.57
C GLN A 136 -31.11 -28.22 17.34
N PRO A 137 -32.33 -28.09 16.84
CA PRO A 137 -32.94 -26.77 16.65
C PRO A 137 -33.09 -26.08 18.02
N LEU A 138 -32.62 -24.82 18.08
CA LEU A 138 -32.83 -24.03 19.29
C LEU A 138 -34.30 -23.58 19.34
N PRO A 139 -35.03 -23.91 20.42
CA PRO A 139 -36.42 -23.48 20.55
C PRO A 139 -36.51 -21.98 20.60
N VAL A 140 -37.30 -21.36 19.72
CA VAL A 140 -37.45 -19.90 19.60
C VAL A 140 -37.78 -19.26 20.95
N ARG A 141 -38.65 -19.88 21.75
CA ARG A 141 -38.95 -19.40 23.10
C ARG A 141 -37.76 -19.26 24.03
N LYS A 142 -36.72 -20.11 23.87
CA LYS A 142 -35.51 -20.06 24.70
C LYS A 142 -34.48 -19.02 24.18
N THR A 143 -34.63 -18.55 22.95
CA THR A 143 -33.80 -17.45 22.41
C THR A 143 -34.38 -16.06 22.67
N LEU A 144 -35.62 -15.96 23.10
CA LEU A 144 -36.32 -14.68 23.35
C LEU A 144 -35.55 -13.71 24.28
N PRO A 145 -34.93 -14.16 25.41
CA PRO A 145 -34.14 -13.26 26.24
C PRO A 145 -32.93 -12.68 25.51
N PHE A 146 -32.31 -13.45 24.65
CA PHE A 146 -31.15 -13.01 23.85
C PHE A 146 -31.56 -12.01 22.77
N TRP A 147 -32.78 -12.16 22.17
CA TRP A 147 -33.37 -11.17 21.30
C TRP A 147 -33.60 -9.84 22.00
N VAL A 148 -34.13 -9.86 23.22
CA VAL A 148 -34.34 -8.65 24.02
C VAL A 148 -33.02 -7.93 24.29
N ILE A 149 -31.99 -8.70 24.76
CA ILE A 149 -30.66 -8.14 25.01
C ILE A 149 -30.07 -7.55 23.74
N PHE A 150 -30.18 -8.25 22.61
CA PHE A 150 -29.68 -7.78 21.31
C PHE A 150 -30.35 -6.47 20.87
N ILE A 151 -31.66 -6.41 20.96
CA ILE A 151 -32.45 -5.21 20.59
C ILE A 151 -32.11 -4.04 21.50
N VAL A 152 -31.97 -4.24 22.80
CA VAL A 152 -31.59 -3.20 23.76
C VAL A 152 -30.17 -2.71 23.46
N LEU A 153 -29.22 -3.63 23.20
CA LEU A 153 -27.84 -3.30 22.86
C LEU A 153 -27.80 -2.49 21.54
N LEU A 154 -28.50 -2.95 20.51
CA LEU A 154 -28.56 -2.28 19.21
C LEU A 154 -29.17 -0.87 19.36
N PHE A 155 -30.29 -0.75 20.10
CA PHE A 155 -30.95 0.52 20.33
C PHE A 155 -30.06 1.50 21.10
N ALA A 156 -29.37 1.04 22.15
CA ALA A 156 -28.40 1.84 22.89
C ALA A 156 -27.25 2.34 21.99
N ARG A 157 -26.79 1.49 21.05
CA ARG A 157 -25.77 1.86 20.08
C ARG A 157 -26.29 2.88 19.04
N ILE A 158 -27.50 2.74 18.58
CA ILE A 158 -28.14 3.73 17.70
C ILE A 158 -28.23 5.09 18.40
N LEU A 159 -28.72 5.13 19.62
CA LEU A 159 -28.86 6.38 20.39
C LEU A 159 -27.52 7.07 20.67
N SER A 160 -26.46 6.28 20.89
CA SER A 160 -25.12 6.82 21.11
C SER A 160 -24.36 7.17 19.82
N GLY A 161 -24.95 6.98 18.64
CA GLY A 161 -24.23 7.13 17.35
C GLY A 161 -23.12 6.11 17.14
N GLY A 162 -23.01 5.09 17.99
CA GLY A 162 -21.88 4.16 18.02
C GLY A 162 -22.07 2.86 17.23
N VAL A 163 -23.07 2.76 16.38
CA VAL A 163 -23.30 1.54 15.56
C VAL A 163 -22.16 1.34 14.57
N GLY A 164 -21.69 2.37 13.92
CA GLY A 164 -20.57 2.33 12.98
C GLY A 164 -19.24 1.86 13.62
N ASN A 165 -19.12 2.01 14.94
CA ASN A 165 -17.92 1.59 15.69
C ASN A 165 -17.96 0.12 16.12
N LEU A 166 -19.00 -0.64 15.76
CA LEU A 166 -19.04 -2.08 15.98
C LEU A 166 -18.22 -2.78 14.89
N HIS A 167 -17.27 -3.61 15.25
CA HIS A 167 -16.33 -4.23 14.31
C HIS A 167 -16.99 -4.95 13.14
N LEU A 168 -18.15 -5.61 13.37
CA LEU A 168 -18.91 -6.23 12.29
C LEU A 168 -19.44 -5.22 11.28
N VAL A 169 -19.98 -4.10 11.78
CA VAL A 169 -20.55 -3.03 10.94
C VAL A 169 -19.44 -2.25 10.25
N ASP A 170 -18.40 -1.89 11.01
CA ASP A 170 -17.22 -1.19 10.50
C ASP A 170 -16.53 -1.98 9.37
N PHE A 171 -16.37 -3.28 9.55
CA PHE A 171 -15.75 -4.15 8.55
C PHE A 171 -16.47 -4.10 7.19
N PHE A 172 -17.79 -4.31 7.19
CA PHE A 172 -18.54 -4.29 5.94
C PHE A 172 -18.73 -2.88 5.38
N SER A 173 -18.90 -1.87 6.23
CA SER A 173 -18.98 -0.48 5.78
C SER A 173 -17.64 -0.01 5.17
N SER A 174 -16.52 -0.37 5.79
CA SER A 174 -15.19 -0.08 5.28
C SER A 174 -14.90 -0.82 3.96
N LEU A 175 -15.34 -2.07 3.82
CA LEU A 175 -15.21 -2.81 2.57
C LEU A 175 -15.99 -2.14 1.43
N ILE A 176 -17.26 -1.76 1.70
CA ILE A 176 -18.12 -1.12 0.70
C ILE A 176 -17.58 0.27 0.33
N SER A 177 -17.25 1.10 1.33
CA SER A 177 -16.73 2.44 1.08
C SER A 177 -15.39 2.42 0.36
N SER A 178 -14.49 1.48 0.72
CA SER A 178 -13.21 1.29 0.04
C SER A 178 -13.39 0.86 -1.42
N TYR A 179 -14.32 -0.03 -1.70
CA TYR A 179 -14.65 -0.43 -3.08
C TYR A 179 -15.26 0.74 -3.89
N GLN A 180 -16.14 1.53 -3.27
CA GLN A 180 -16.70 2.72 -3.91
C GLN A 180 -15.61 3.76 -4.21
N SER A 181 -14.73 4.03 -3.25
CA SER A 181 -13.60 4.95 -3.42
C SER A 181 -12.64 4.48 -4.53
N TYR A 182 -12.31 3.17 -4.56
CA TYR A 182 -11.51 2.59 -5.63
C TYR A 182 -12.15 2.81 -7.00
N ASN A 183 -13.42 2.48 -7.16
CA ASN A 183 -14.13 2.66 -8.43
C ASN A 183 -14.24 4.14 -8.84
N GLN A 184 -14.46 5.04 -7.89
CA GLN A 184 -14.48 6.47 -8.15
C GLN A 184 -13.12 6.96 -8.65
N GLN A 185 -12.03 6.59 -7.99
CA GLN A 185 -10.67 6.95 -8.42
C GLN A 185 -10.37 6.40 -9.83
N MET A 186 -10.72 5.14 -10.09
CA MET A 186 -10.54 4.56 -11.43
C MET A 186 -11.35 5.28 -12.50
N ALA A 187 -12.57 5.68 -12.21
CA ALA A 187 -13.40 6.46 -13.14
C ALA A 187 -12.83 7.87 -13.40
N GLU A 188 -12.32 8.54 -12.36
CA GLU A 188 -11.65 9.85 -12.49
C GLU A 188 -10.38 9.72 -13.35
N ILE A 189 -9.56 8.69 -13.13
CA ILE A 189 -8.37 8.40 -13.90
C ILE A 189 -8.73 8.13 -15.37
N GLU A 190 -9.72 7.29 -15.64
CA GLU A 190 -10.17 6.98 -17.00
C GLU A 190 -10.70 8.25 -17.71
N ALA A 191 -11.53 9.05 -17.06
CA ALA A 191 -12.01 10.32 -17.60
C ALA A 191 -10.83 11.28 -17.89
N GLY A 192 -9.82 11.32 -17.01
CA GLY A 192 -8.62 12.11 -17.17
C GLY A 192 -7.79 11.74 -18.38
N THR A 193 -7.74 10.45 -18.77
CA THR A 193 -6.97 10.01 -19.95
C THR A 193 -7.49 10.57 -21.27
N HIS A 194 -8.76 10.93 -21.33
CA HIS A 194 -9.41 11.52 -22.50
C HIS A 194 -9.46 13.05 -22.47
N SER A 195 -9.00 13.67 -21.37
CA SER A 195 -8.98 15.12 -21.22
C SER A 195 -7.74 15.73 -21.89
N GLN A 196 -7.85 16.99 -22.34
CA GLN A 196 -6.69 17.73 -22.84
C GLN A 196 -5.88 18.28 -21.65
N PRO A 197 -4.54 18.23 -21.71
CA PRO A 197 -3.70 18.88 -20.73
C PRO A 197 -3.94 20.40 -20.68
N SER A 198 -3.89 20.96 -19.48
CA SER A 198 -4.15 22.39 -19.26
C SER A 198 -2.88 23.25 -19.16
N TRP A 199 -1.70 22.71 -19.47
CA TRP A 199 -0.42 23.38 -19.33
C TRP A 199 -0.32 24.65 -20.16
N LEU A 200 -0.06 25.79 -19.51
CA LEU A 200 0.24 27.07 -20.15
C LEU A 200 1.67 27.49 -19.79
N LEU A 201 2.57 27.44 -20.76
CA LEU A 201 3.98 27.76 -20.57
C LEU A 201 4.28 29.19 -20.96
N ASN A 202 5.22 29.83 -20.24
CA ASN A 202 5.72 31.15 -20.53
C ASN A 202 7.04 31.02 -21.30
N GLY A 203 6.94 31.00 -22.65
CA GLY A 203 8.09 30.89 -23.56
C GLY A 203 8.45 29.44 -23.90
N ALA A 204 9.35 29.28 -24.88
CA ALA A 204 9.91 27.97 -25.23
C ALA A 204 10.95 27.56 -24.20
N ASN A 205 10.96 26.28 -23.83
CA ASN A 205 12.04 25.72 -23.02
C ASN A 205 13.37 25.80 -23.80
N SER A 206 14.30 26.60 -23.32
CA SER A 206 15.64 26.74 -23.92
C SER A 206 16.63 25.67 -23.41
N ASN A 207 16.24 24.88 -22.43
CA ASN A 207 17.13 23.96 -21.76
C ASN A 207 17.17 22.62 -22.52
N LYS A 208 18.21 22.45 -23.33
CA LYS A 208 18.43 21.24 -24.14
C LYS A 208 19.23 20.21 -23.35
N ALA A 209 18.67 19.69 -22.29
CA ALA A 209 19.24 18.59 -21.53
C ALA A 209 18.40 17.31 -21.68
N ASN A 210 18.97 16.17 -21.38
CA ASN A 210 18.25 14.93 -21.17
C ASN A 210 17.86 14.78 -19.71
N TYR A 211 16.62 14.43 -19.47
CA TYR A 211 16.09 14.21 -18.15
C TYR A 211 15.76 12.72 -17.97
N VAL A 212 16.26 12.11 -16.92
CA VAL A 212 15.91 10.75 -16.56
C VAL A 212 15.25 10.76 -15.19
N ILE A 213 14.10 10.13 -15.07
CA ILE A 213 13.41 9.90 -13.80
C ILE A 213 13.39 8.41 -13.54
N VAL A 214 14.14 7.96 -12.54
CA VAL A 214 14.05 6.60 -12.03
C VAL A 214 13.01 6.59 -10.92
N VAL A 215 11.86 5.98 -11.19
CA VAL A 215 10.79 5.77 -10.21
C VAL A 215 11.08 4.46 -9.51
N GLY A 216 11.52 4.56 -8.25
CA GLY A 216 11.79 3.45 -7.35
C GLY A 216 10.53 2.97 -6.64
N GLU A 217 10.64 1.86 -5.94
CA GLU A 217 9.53 1.14 -5.32
C GLU A 217 9.89 0.71 -3.91
N SER A 218 9.01 1.00 -2.93
CA SER A 218 9.04 0.48 -1.54
C SER A 218 10.32 0.75 -0.74
N MET A 219 11.12 1.76 -1.09
CA MET A 219 12.42 2.02 -0.46
C MET A 219 12.31 3.07 0.64
N ARG A 220 12.60 2.69 1.89
CA ARG A 220 12.71 3.60 3.02
C ARG A 220 14.03 4.37 2.96
N ARG A 221 13.98 5.69 3.25
CA ARG A 221 15.18 6.53 3.30
C ARG A 221 16.15 6.13 4.41
N ASP A 222 15.62 5.73 5.57
CA ASP A 222 16.40 5.47 6.78
C ASP A 222 17.23 4.17 6.75
N TYR A 223 17.05 3.34 5.73
CA TYR A 223 17.90 2.19 5.43
C TYR A 223 19.01 2.48 4.40
N MET A 224 19.12 3.72 3.90
CA MET A 224 20.20 4.10 2.98
C MET A 224 21.42 4.59 3.75
N SER A 225 22.61 4.05 3.45
CA SER A 225 23.88 4.55 4.01
C SER A 225 24.10 6.03 3.65
N LEU A 226 23.63 6.46 2.47
CA LEU A 226 23.58 7.87 2.05
C LEU A 226 23.01 8.81 3.11
N PHE A 227 22.02 8.35 3.88
CA PHE A 227 21.33 9.13 4.92
C PHE A 227 21.67 8.67 6.35
N GLY A 228 22.74 7.90 6.51
CA GLY A 228 23.31 7.56 7.82
C GLY A 228 23.02 6.16 8.35
N TYR A 229 22.43 5.25 7.54
CA TYR A 229 22.35 3.85 7.94
C TYR A 229 23.75 3.23 8.03
N PRO A 230 24.07 2.48 9.12
CA PRO A 230 25.46 2.06 9.35
C PRO A 230 26.00 1.05 8.34
N THR A 231 25.13 0.24 7.73
CA THR A 231 25.52 -0.73 6.70
C THR A 231 25.61 -0.04 5.34
N PRO A 232 26.66 -0.28 4.53
CA PRO A 232 26.86 0.40 3.24
C PRO A 232 25.90 -0.12 2.17
N THR A 233 24.65 0.32 2.25
CA THR A 233 23.57 -0.09 1.34
C THR A 233 23.59 0.63 0.00
N THR A 234 24.18 1.82 -0.07
CA THR A 234 24.16 2.70 -1.25
C THR A 234 25.55 3.30 -1.56
N PRO A 235 26.61 2.46 -1.80
CA PRO A 235 27.97 2.94 -1.89
C PRO A 235 28.26 3.88 -3.06
N PHE A 236 27.58 3.75 -4.21
CA PHE A 236 27.71 4.73 -5.30
C PHE A 236 27.14 6.09 -4.85
N LEU A 237 25.92 6.10 -4.32
CA LEU A 237 25.25 7.31 -3.86
C LEU A 237 25.95 7.94 -2.64
N ASP A 238 26.70 7.19 -1.86
CA ASP A 238 27.50 7.70 -0.74
C ASP A 238 28.63 8.64 -1.20
N HIS A 239 29.10 8.50 -2.46
CA HIS A 239 30.29 9.19 -2.96
C HIS A 239 30.03 10.10 -4.16
N VAL A 240 28.99 9.88 -4.96
CA VAL A 240 28.72 10.70 -6.14
C VAL A 240 28.31 12.12 -5.77
N ASN A 241 28.73 13.12 -6.57
CA ASN A 241 28.26 14.49 -6.43
C ASN A 241 26.81 14.61 -6.90
N GLY A 242 26.03 15.45 -6.22
CA GLY A 242 24.62 15.64 -6.52
C GLY A 242 23.86 16.36 -5.43
N THR A 243 22.57 16.48 -5.59
CA THR A 243 21.65 17.07 -4.60
C THR A 243 20.79 15.95 -3.97
N PHE A 244 20.84 15.86 -2.66
CA PHE A 244 20.19 14.82 -1.86
C PHE A 244 19.21 15.45 -0.88
N TYR A 245 17.98 14.96 -0.81
CA TYR A 245 16.92 15.51 0.03
C TYR A 245 16.71 14.60 1.25
N SER A 246 17.22 15.04 2.41
CA SER A 246 17.13 14.24 3.65
C SER A 246 15.77 14.31 4.34
N ASN A 247 14.88 15.20 3.89
CA ASN A 247 13.56 15.40 4.48
C ASN A 247 12.47 15.44 3.40
N TYR A 248 12.45 14.40 2.55
CA TYR A 248 11.44 14.20 1.52
C TYR A 248 10.46 13.11 1.95
N ILE A 249 9.17 13.34 1.69
CA ILE A 249 8.10 12.39 1.98
C ILE A 249 7.27 12.08 0.74
N SER A 250 6.85 10.84 0.59
CA SER A 250 5.87 10.42 -0.42
C SER A 250 4.46 10.94 -0.09
N THR A 251 3.57 10.87 -1.05
CA THR A 251 2.19 11.33 -0.88
C THR A 251 1.27 10.33 -0.21
N ALA A 252 1.57 9.02 -0.33
CA ALA A 252 0.73 7.92 0.15
C ALA A 252 1.57 6.65 0.40
N PRO A 253 1.03 5.63 1.11
CA PRO A 253 1.81 4.49 1.59
C PRO A 253 1.85 3.29 0.63
N ASN A 254 1.43 3.45 -0.60
CA ASN A 254 1.47 2.43 -1.66
C ASN A 254 1.49 3.09 -3.04
N THR A 255 1.90 2.33 -4.06
CA THR A 255 2.10 2.78 -5.44
C THR A 255 0.84 3.35 -6.06
N PHE A 256 -0.31 2.66 -5.89
CA PHE A 256 -1.60 3.05 -6.47
C PHE A 256 -2.01 4.47 -6.06
N GLU A 257 -1.82 4.80 -4.79
CA GLU A 257 -2.19 6.08 -4.21
C GLU A 257 -1.10 7.14 -4.39
N SER A 258 0.18 6.73 -4.31
CA SER A 258 1.30 7.66 -4.31
C SER A 258 1.63 8.20 -5.69
N LEU A 259 1.78 7.35 -6.71
CA LEU A 259 2.30 7.79 -8.00
C LEU A 259 1.36 8.74 -8.75
N PRO A 260 0.01 8.57 -8.78
CA PRO A 260 -0.86 9.58 -9.37
C PRO A 260 -0.76 10.95 -8.70
N ARG A 261 -0.59 10.96 -7.36
CA ARG A 261 -0.42 12.19 -6.57
C ARG A 261 0.96 12.84 -6.75
N THR A 262 1.96 12.06 -7.12
CA THR A 262 3.34 12.52 -7.34
C THR A 262 3.55 13.01 -8.76
N LEU A 263 3.03 12.27 -9.76
CA LEU A 263 3.33 12.47 -11.17
C LEU A 263 2.23 13.21 -11.95
N ALA A 264 1.08 13.47 -11.32
CA ALA A 264 0.04 14.33 -11.90
C ALA A 264 -0.37 15.44 -10.92
N LEU A 265 -1.07 16.45 -11.39
CA LEU A 265 -1.63 17.46 -10.51
C LEU A 265 -2.65 16.83 -9.58
N SER A 266 -2.49 17.06 -8.29
CA SER A 266 -3.38 16.55 -7.27
C SER A 266 -3.52 17.54 -6.11
N ASP A 267 -4.72 17.66 -5.58
CA ASP A 267 -5.02 18.37 -4.32
C ASP A 267 -4.97 17.43 -3.10
N GLY A 268 -4.51 16.19 -3.31
CA GLY A 268 -4.49 15.10 -2.33
C GLY A 268 -5.73 14.20 -2.37
N LYS A 269 -6.85 14.67 -2.92
CA LYS A 269 -8.10 13.90 -3.04
C LYS A 269 -8.43 13.58 -4.49
N THR A 270 -8.33 14.57 -5.36
CA THR A 270 -8.59 14.44 -6.80
C THR A 270 -7.30 14.44 -7.61
N HIS A 271 -7.31 13.80 -8.77
CA HIS A 271 -6.17 13.67 -9.66
C HIS A 271 -6.50 14.18 -11.05
N HIS A 272 -5.73 15.12 -11.54
CA HIS A 272 -5.82 15.64 -12.91
C HIS A 272 -4.85 14.86 -13.81
N ILE A 273 -5.22 13.62 -14.16
CA ILE A 273 -4.32 12.70 -14.88
C ILE A 273 -3.85 13.23 -16.23
N ALA A 274 -4.62 14.10 -16.90
CA ALA A 274 -4.16 14.77 -18.11
C ALA A 274 -2.99 15.74 -17.84
N ASP A 275 -2.95 16.35 -16.66
CA ASP A 275 -1.90 17.27 -16.24
C ASP A 275 -0.82 16.53 -15.46
N ASN A 276 -0.01 15.73 -16.15
CA ASN A 276 1.02 14.89 -15.58
C ASN A 276 2.42 15.25 -16.06
N ILE A 277 3.44 14.61 -15.51
CA ILE A 277 4.85 14.85 -15.81
C ILE A 277 5.17 14.67 -17.30
N ILE A 278 4.53 13.71 -17.97
CA ILE A 278 4.74 13.44 -19.40
C ILE A 278 4.15 14.56 -20.25
N THR A 279 2.91 14.94 -19.97
CA THR A 279 2.24 16.02 -20.72
C THR A 279 2.88 17.39 -20.47
N LEU A 280 3.40 17.62 -19.25
CA LEU A 280 4.22 18.81 -18.94
C LEU A 280 5.51 18.84 -19.76
N ALA A 281 6.23 17.73 -19.81
CA ALA A 281 7.46 17.60 -20.60
C ALA A 281 7.20 17.81 -22.10
N LYS A 282 6.13 17.20 -22.64
CA LYS A 282 5.72 17.40 -24.05
C LYS A 282 5.33 18.84 -24.33
N ALA A 283 4.59 19.50 -23.45
CA ALA A 283 4.27 20.93 -23.58
C ALA A 283 5.54 21.79 -23.61
N ALA A 284 6.59 21.38 -22.88
CA ALA A 284 7.90 22.02 -22.90
C ALA A 284 8.76 21.67 -24.13
N GLY A 285 8.26 20.83 -25.04
CA GLY A 285 8.97 20.44 -26.28
C GLY A 285 9.95 19.29 -26.09
N LEU A 286 9.88 18.55 -24.99
CA LEU A 286 10.67 17.33 -24.79
C LEU A 286 10.01 16.13 -25.48
N HIS A 287 10.79 15.25 -26.09
CA HIS A 287 10.35 13.92 -26.50
C HIS A 287 10.37 12.98 -25.29
N THR A 288 9.37 12.12 -25.16
CA THR A 288 9.12 11.41 -23.91
C THR A 288 9.11 9.90 -24.08
N TYR A 289 9.84 9.23 -23.19
CA TYR A 289 9.96 7.76 -23.11
C TYR A 289 9.48 7.27 -21.77
N TRP A 290 8.79 6.12 -21.74
CA TRP A 290 8.44 5.40 -20.54
C TRP A 290 8.82 3.93 -20.65
N PHE A 291 9.78 3.50 -19.85
CA PHE A 291 10.20 2.11 -19.75
C PHE A 291 9.89 1.56 -18.37
N SER A 292 9.10 0.50 -18.30
CA SER A 292 8.60 -0.03 -17.03
C SER A 292 8.88 -1.52 -16.89
N ASN A 293 9.40 -1.90 -15.73
CA ASN A 293 9.47 -3.29 -15.27
C ASN A 293 8.21 -3.69 -14.47
N GLN A 294 7.31 -2.75 -14.19
CA GLN A 294 5.99 -3.05 -13.62
C GLN A 294 4.98 -3.38 -14.74
N GLY A 295 3.97 -4.21 -14.41
CA GLY A 295 3.11 -4.78 -15.42
C GLY A 295 2.10 -3.81 -16.03
N LEU A 296 1.79 -4.02 -17.31
CA LEU A 296 0.59 -3.51 -17.97
C LEU A 296 -0.48 -4.62 -17.90
N ILE A 297 -1.58 -4.39 -17.20
CA ILE A 297 -2.59 -5.41 -16.88
C ILE A 297 -3.80 -5.33 -17.85
N GLY A 298 -3.75 -4.46 -18.86
CA GLY A 298 -4.81 -4.30 -19.87
C GLY A 298 -6.05 -3.60 -19.29
N GLN A 299 -7.20 -4.27 -19.23
CA GLN A 299 -8.45 -3.65 -18.78
C GLN A 299 -8.42 -3.18 -17.30
N PHE A 300 -7.47 -3.66 -16.51
CA PHE A 300 -7.27 -3.31 -15.10
C PHE A 300 -5.98 -2.49 -14.91
N ASP A 301 -5.59 -1.71 -15.91
CA ASP A 301 -4.38 -0.90 -15.87
C ASP A 301 -4.34 0.00 -14.64
N THR A 302 -3.16 0.04 -14.01
CA THR A 302 -2.92 0.91 -12.87
C THR A 302 -2.96 2.39 -13.29
N PRO A 303 -3.25 3.33 -12.37
CA PRO A 303 -3.16 4.76 -12.68
C PRO A 303 -1.85 5.17 -13.31
N ILE A 304 -0.75 4.51 -12.94
CA ILE A 304 0.58 4.83 -13.45
C ILE A 304 0.78 4.39 -14.89
N SER A 305 0.22 3.24 -15.30
CA SER A 305 0.26 2.82 -16.70
C SER A 305 -0.54 3.77 -17.59
N LYS A 306 -1.64 4.35 -17.07
CA LYS A 306 -2.40 5.39 -17.79
C LYS A 306 -1.56 6.66 -17.98
N ILE A 307 -0.76 7.09 -17.01
CA ILE A 307 0.20 8.21 -17.18
C ILE A 307 1.27 7.85 -18.21
N ALA A 308 1.79 6.62 -18.18
CA ALA A 308 2.77 6.14 -19.14
C ALA A 308 2.28 6.23 -20.60
N MET A 309 0.98 5.99 -20.83
CA MET A 309 0.38 6.04 -22.16
C MET A 309 0.36 7.44 -22.81
N PHE A 310 0.60 8.51 -22.05
CA PHE A 310 0.78 9.86 -22.61
C PHE A 310 2.16 10.06 -23.27
N SER A 311 3.16 9.17 -23.01
CA SER A 311 4.50 9.29 -23.60
C SER A 311 4.48 9.02 -25.10
N ASP A 312 5.48 9.58 -25.80
CA ASP A 312 5.64 9.36 -27.24
C ASP A 312 6.04 7.91 -27.53
N GLU A 313 6.88 7.34 -26.66
CA GLU A 313 7.28 5.94 -26.73
C GLU A 313 7.19 5.29 -25.34
N HIS A 314 6.64 4.07 -25.27
CA HIS A 314 6.57 3.33 -24.03
C HIS A 314 6.81 1.84 -24.26
N GLN A 315 7.44 1.21 -23.28
CA GLN A 315 7.66 -0.24 -23.28
C GLN A 315 7.55 -0.78 -21.86
N PHE A 316 6.73 -1.82 -21.72
CA PHE A 316 6.54 -2.57 -20.50
C PHE A 316 7.20 -3.94 -20.67
N LEU A 317 8.09 -4.32 -19.74
CA LEU A 317 8.76 -5.62 -19.77
C LEU A 317 7.79 -6.75 -19.40
N LYS A 318 6.84 -6.46 -18.51
CA LYS A 318 5.78 -7.39 -18.12
C LYS A 318 4.49 -7.02 -18.86
N LYS A 319 4.03 -7.89 -19.73
CA LYS A 319 2.70 -7.80 -20.36
C LYS A 319 1.80 -8.75 -19.58
N GLY A 320 0.70 -8.27 -19.03
CA GLY A 320 -0.19 -8.94 -18.09
C GLY A 320 -0.77 -10.29 -18.48
N ASP A 321 0.03 -11.17 -19.07
CA ASP A 321 -0.30 -12.53 -19.38
C ASP A 321 0.11 -13.47 -18.23
N TYR A 322 -0.45 -14.68 -18.23
CA TYR A 322 -0.18 -15.73 -17.24
C TYR A 322 1.29 -16.23 -17.24
N GLN A 323 2.13 -15.71 -18.13
CA GLN A 323 3.53 -16.09 -18.30
C GLN A 323 4.50 -14.97 -17.92
N SER A 324 4.02 -13.83 -17.43
CA SER A 324 4.88 -12.74 -16.96
C SER A 324 5.80 -13.25 -15.83
N ARG A 325 7.07 -13.47 -16.16
CA ARG A 325 8.10 -13.85 -15.19
C ARG A 325 8.61 -12.61 -14.47
N ASN A 326 9.18 -12.80 -13.29
CA ASN A 326 9.99 -11.78 -12.66
C ASN A 326 11.12 -11.40 -13.62
N THR A 327 11.12 -10.13 -14.03
CA THR A 327 12.12 -9.56 -14.91
C THR A 327 13.05 -8.69 -14.08
N ASP A 328 14.34 -8.72 -14.37
CA ASP A 328 15.32 -7.89 -13.69
C ASP A 328 15.16 -6.41 -14.11
N ASP A 329 15.35 -5.47 -13.16
CA ASP A 329 15.33 -4.04 -13.47
C ASP A 329 16.43 -3.63 -14.46
N ASP A 330 17.57 -4.32 -14.43
CA ASP A 330 18.68 -4.08 -15.35
C ASP A 330 18.29 -4.27 -16.83
N GLU A 331 17.20 -4.98 -17.15
CA GLU A 331 16.66 -5.10 -18.51
C GLU A 331 16.09 -3.77 -19.06
N LEU A 332 15.88 -2.76 -18.22
CA LEU A 332 15.52 -1.41 -18.66
C LEU A 332 16.73 -0.62 -19.20
N LEU A 333 17.95 -0.95 -18.78
CA LEU A 333 19.15 -0.23 -19.19
C LEU A 333 19.45 -0.33 -20.69
N PRO A 334 19.32 -1.49 -21.37
CA PRO A 334 19.45 -1.56 -22.83
C PRO A 334 18.43 -0.71 -23.58
N LEU A 335 17.19 -0.55 -23.04
CA LEU A 335 16.18 0.32 -23.64
C LEU A 335 16.59 1.79 -23.54
N LEU A 336 17.08 2.22 -22.35
CA LEU A 336 17.62 3.55 -22.15
C LEU A 336 18.81 3.80 -23.10
N GLN A 337 19.76 2.87 -23.19
CA GLN A 337 20.93 2.99 -24.06
C GLN A 337 20.54 3.17 -25.53
N THR A 338 19.56 2.37 -26.00
CA THR A 338 19.05 2.47 -27.37
C THR A 338 18.40 3.82 -27.63
N ALA A 339 17.56 4.29 -26.69
CA ALA A 339 16.86 5.57 -26.83
C ALA A 339 17.85 6.77 -26.79
N LEU A 340 18.86 6.74 -25.93
CA LEU A 340 19.94 7.74 -25.86
C LEU A 340 20.74 7.83 -27.15
N ALA A 341 20.97 6.69 -27.82
CA ALA A 341 21.73 6.66 -29.08
C ALA A 341 20.97 7.31 -30.28
N HIS A 342 19.66 7.38 -30.25
CA HIS A 342 18.83 7.81 -31.39
C HIS A 342 18.45 9.29 -31.37
N ASN A 343 18.34 9.96 -30.22
CA ASN A 343 17.58 11.20 -30.10
C ASN A 343 18.34 12.43 -29.55
N GLY A 344 19.65 12.39 -29.38
CA GLY A 344 20.43 13.58 -28.96
C GLY A 344 20.00 14.12 -27.59
N VAL A 345 19.58 15.40 -27.52
CA VAL A 345 19.18 16.10 -26.29
C VAL A 345 17.73 16.61 -26.38
N GLY A 346 17.15 16.90 -25.23
CA GLY A 346 15.77 17.40 -25.16
C GLY A 346 14.75 16.28 -24.99
N ASN A 347 15.10 15.27 -24.20
CA ASN A 347 14.25 14.10 -23.95
C ASN A 347 13.97 13.93 -22.46
N LEU A 348 12.81 13.36 -22.15
CA LEU A 348 12.47 12.81 -20.83
C LEU A 348 12.39 11.29 -20.93
N TYR A 349 13.16 10.60 -20.13
CA TYR A 349 13.13 9.14 -19.96
C TYR A 349 12.61 8.81 -18.57
N VAL A 350 11.54 8.04 -18.46
CA VAL A 350 11.06 7.51 -17.19
C VAL A 350 11.39 6.02 -17.12
N LEU A 351 12.15 5.63 -16.10
CA LEU A 351 12.51 4.24 -15.80
C LEU A 351 11.75 3.82 -14.54
N HIS A 352 10.70 3.02 -14.69
CA HIS A 352 9.86 2.57 -13.60
C HIS A 352 10.26 1.14 -13.20
N ILE A 353 11.00 1.03 -12.10
CA ILE A 353 11.61 -0.21 -11.63
C ILE A 353 10.73 -0.96 -10.63
N MET A 354 11.01 -2.26 -10.44
CA MET A 354 10.43 -3.05 -9.34
C MET A 354 11.11 -2.77 -8.00
N GLY A 355 12.36 -2.34 -8.02
CA GLY A 355 13.10 -1.88 -6.85
C GLY A 355 13.03 -2.83 -5.65
N SER A 356 12.48 -2.32 -4.54
CA SER A 356 12.29 -3.06 -3.30
C SER A 356 10.84 -3.52 -3.09
N HIS A 357 10.10 -3.82 -4.16
CA HIS A 357 8.76 -4.40 -4.08
C HIS A 357 8.78 -5.71 -3.27
N SER A 358 7.70 -6.01 -2.56
CA SER A 358 7.58 -7.21 -1.71
C SER A 358 7.96 -8.49 -2.43
N ASP A 359 8.35 -9.51 -1.65
CA ASP A 359 9.16 -10.65 -2.04
C ASP A 359 10.58 -10.23 -2.46
N PHE A 360 11.24 -9.53 -1.54
CA PHE A 360 12.52 -8.86 -1.78
C PHE A 360 13.61 -9.77 -2.32
N CYS A 361 13.62 -11.06 -1.93
CA CYS A 361 14.60 -12.03 -2.42
C CYS A 361 14.43 -12.30 -3.92
N GLU A 362 13.20 -12.31 -4.42
CA GLU A 362 12.92 -12.45 -5.86
C GLU A 362 13.39 -11.23 -6.68
N ARG A 363 13.47 -10.05 -6.04
CA ARG A 363 13.97 -8.81 -6.70
C ARG A 363 15.46 -8.85 -6.95
N LEU A 364 16.21 -9.81 -6.36
CA LEU A 364 17.65 -9.93 -6.57
C LEU A 364 18.02 -10.62 -7.90
N GLY A 365 17.05 -11.06 -8.71
CA GLY A 365 17.32 -11.66 -10.03
C GLY A 365 18.04 -13.01 -9.96
N GLY A 366 17.91 -13.73 -8.82
CA GLY A 366 18.60 -14.99 -8.57
C GLY A 366 19.99 -14.83 -7.94
N GLU A 367 20.48 -13.61 -7.72
CA GLU A 367 21.69 -13.36 -6.94
C GLU A 367 21.43 -13.62 -5.44
N PRO A 368 22.40 -14.16 -4.69
CA PRO A 368 22.27 -14.29 -3.26
C PRO A 368 22.23 -12.89 -2.58
N PRO A 369 21.59 -12.76 -1.41
CA PRO A 369 21.63 -11.51 -0.65
C PRO A 369 23.08 -11.11 -0.35
N VAL A 370 23.39 -9.82 -0.53
CA VAL A 370 24.72 -9.26 -0.25
C VAL A 370 24.96 -9.15 1.27
N PHE A 371 23.89 -8.98 2.03
CA PHE A 371 23.94 -8.87 3.48
C PHE A 371 23.44 -10.15 4.15
N THR A 372 23.92 -10.40 5.37
CA THR A 372 23.51 -11.54 6.20
C THR A 372 22.83 -11.01 7.46
N SER A 373 21.72 -11.61 7.84
CA SER A 373 20.96 -11.29 9.05
C SER A 373 20.20 -12.54 9.51
N ASP A 374 19.89 -12.60 10.79
CA ASP A 374 18.95 -13.61 11.31
C ASP A 374 17.53 -13.39 10.73
N ASN A 375 17.23 -12.15 10.31
CA ASN A 375 16.05 -11.81 9.51
C ASN A 375 16.37 -11.87 8.02
N ALA A 376 16.10 -13.01 7.38
CA ALA A 376 16.37 -13.21 5.96
C ALA A 376 15.61 -12.21 5.06
N GLU A 377 14.40 -11.79 5.46
CA GLU A 377 13.63 -10.78 4.71
C GLU A 377 14.33 -9.43 4.71
N LEU A 378 14.86 -9.00 5.87
CA LEU A 378 15.63 -7.76 5.98
C LEU A 378 16.92 -7.83 5.16
N ALA A 379 17.63 -8.97 5.20
CA ALA A 379 18.84 -9.17 4.40
C ALA A 379 18.58 -9.02 2.90
N CYS A 380 17.49 -9.61 2.39
CA CYS A 380 17.06 -9.43 1.01
C CYS A 380 16.65 -7.98 0.73
N TYR A 381 15.86 -7.36 1.61
CA TYR A 381 15.43 -5.97 1.46
C TYR A 381 16.61 -5.01 1.34
N LEU A 382 17.59 -5.10 2.23
CA LEU A 382 18.81 -4.27 2.14
C LEU A 382 19.65 -4.60 0.90
N SER A 383 19.62 -5.83 0.42
CA SER A 383 20.31 -6.22 -0.81
C SER A 383 19.65 -5.61 -2.05
N THR A 384 18.33 -5.35 -2.04
CA THR A 384 17.68 -4.60 -3.13
C THR A 384 18.16 -3.15 -3.21
N TYR A 385 18.58 -2.54 -2.08
CA TYR A 385 19.18 -1.19 -2.07
C TYR A 385 20.50 -1.16 -2.84
N ARG A 386 21.35 -2.17 -2.62
CA ARG A 386 22.60 -2.35 -3.38
C ARG A 386 22.35 -2.49 -4.86
N LYS A 387 21.31 -3.22 -5.22
CA LYS A 387 20.93 -3.43 -6.62
C LYS A 387 20.41 -2.14 -7.24
N THR A 388 19.54 -1.41 -6.56
CA THR A 388 19.03 -0.10 -7.01
C THR A 388 20.16 0.94 -7.12
N ASP A 389 21.10 0.97 -6.17
CA ASP A 389 22.29 1.83 -6.21
C ASP A 389 23.13 1.56 -7.46
N ARG A 390 23.38 0.29 -7.77
CA ARG A 390 24.10 -0.15 -8.99
C ARG A 390 23.32 0.22 -10.27
N PHE A 391 22.00 0.06 -10.27
CA PHE A 391 21.16 0.46 -11.40
C PHE A 391 21.27 1.96 -11.68
N ILE A 392 21.20 2.79 -10.64
CA ILE A 392 21.35 4.25 -10.75
C ILE A 392 22.77 4.59 -11.26
N GLU A 393 23.81 3.92 -10.75
CA GLU A 393 25.19 4.08 -11.22
C GLU A 393 25.30 3.82 -12.71
N HIS A 394 24.77 2.69 -13.20
CA HIS A 394 24.82 2.33 -14.62
C HIS A 394 24.07 3.35 -15.48
N ALA A 395 22.86 3.76 -15.09
CA ALA A 395 22.11 4.80 -15.80
C ALA A 395 22.88 6.14 -15.84
N TYR A 396 23.51 6.53 -14.73
CA TYR A 396 24.34 7.72 -14.64
C TYR A 396 25.56 7.65 -15.57
N GLN A 397 26.28 6.51 -15.60
CA GLN A 397 27.41 6.28 -16.47
C GLN A 397 27.03 6.32 -17.95
N MET A 398 25.87 5.74 -18.32
CA MET A 398 25.34 5.83 -19.70
C MET A 398 25.07 7.28 -20.10
N LEU A 399 24.50 8.08 -19.21
CA LEU A 399 24.25 9.51 -19.46
C LEU A 399 25.57 10.29 -19.61
N GLN A 400 26.55 10.05 -18.75
CA GLN A 400 27.89 10.64 -18.86
C GLN A 400 28.56 10.31 -20.21
N ALA A 401 28.41 9.08 -20.68
CA ALA A 401 28.99 8.64 -21.96
C ALA A 401 28.41 9.35 -23.18
N THR A 402 27.21 9.98 -23.08
CA THR A 402 26.66 10.79 -24.16
C THR A 402 27.38 12.15 -24.34
N HIS A 403 28.14 12.61 -23.35
CA HIS A 403 28.75 13.94 -23.28
C HIS A 403 27.76 15.08 -23.45
N SER A 404 26.50 14.84 -23.21
CA SER A 404 25.40 15.79 -23.30
C SER A 404 24.94 16.25 -21.93
N PRO A 405 24.40 17.46 -21.77
CA PRO A 405 23.81 17.88 -20.50
C PRO A 405 22.69 16.94 -20.07
N PHE A 406 22.68 16.55 -18.81
CA PHE A 406 21.61 15.70 -18.26
C PHE A 406 21.30 16.00 -16.80
N LYS A 407 20.09 15.58 -16.38
CA LYS A 407 19.69 15.45 -14.98
C LYS A 407 19.01 14.12 -14.77
N LEU A 408 19.48 13.37 -13.76
CA LEU A 408 18.90 12.11 -13.32
C LEU A 408 18.26 12.30 -11.95
N PHE A 409 16.97 12.04 -11.88
CA PHE A 409 16.18 12.02 -10.65
C PHE A 409 15.98 10.59 -10.22
N TYR A 410 16.06 10.33 -8.93
CA TYR A 410 15.60 9.11 -8.32
C TYR A 410 14.74 9.44 -7.12
N PHE A 411 13.58 8.81 -7.00
CA PHE A 411 12.78 8.79 -5.80
C PHE A 411 12.09 7.43 -5.65
N SER A 412 11.78 7.03 -4.42
CA SER A 412 10.87 5.90 -4.17
C SER A 412 9.45 6.41 -4.01
N ASP A 413 8.50 5.65 -4.51
CA ASP A 413 7.09 5.98 -4.50
C ASP A 413 6.47 5.96 -3.08
N HIS A 414 6.89 5.03 -2.22
CA HIS A 414 6.57 4.93 -0.80
C HIS A 414 7.63 4.11 -0.07
N GLY A 415 7.53 4.07 1.26
CA GLY A 415 8.30 3.18 2.11
C GLY A 415 7.45 2.05 2.69
N LEU A 416 7.97 1.38 3.72
CA LEU A 416 7.33 0.25 4.40
C LEU A 416 7.38 0.45 5.92
N SER A 417 6.56 -0.28 6.67
CA SER A 417 6.62 -0.35 8.13
C SER A 417 6.97 -1.76 8.59
N HIS A 418 7.59 -1.85 9.76
CA HIS A 418 7.74 -3.13 10.44
C HIS A 418 6.40 -3.63 11.00
N ARG A 419 6.21 -4.92 10.89
CA ARG A 419 5.11 -5.67 11.50
C ARG A 419 5.69 -6.84 12.28
N ASP A 420 5.46 -6.84 13.58
CA ASP A 420 5.77 -8.02 14.40
C ASP A 420 4.66 -9.06 14.19
N ILE A 421 5.06 -10.21 13.69
CA ILE A 421 4.19 -11.36 13.51
C ILE A 421 4.89 -12.55 14.18
N ASP A 422 4.35 -13.03 15.29
CA ASP A 422 4.89 -14.15 16.07
C ASP A 422 6.37 -13.93 16.50
N GLY A 423 6.74 -12.70 16.86
CA GLY A 423 8.08 -12.35 17.32
C GLY A 423 9.12 -12.20 16.21
N LYS A 424 8.68 -12.14 14.95
CA LYS A 424 9.51 -11.80 13.79
C LYS A 424 9.04 -10.50 13.16
N LEU A 425 9.98 -9.64 12.81
CA LEU A 425 9.71 -8.40 12.12
C LEU A 425 9.64 -8.64 10.60
N TYR A 426 8.58 -8.14 10.00
CA TYR A 426 8.34 -8.15 8.55
C TYR A 426 8.13 -6.72 8.06
N LEU A 427 8.56 -6.43 6.82
CA LEU A 427 8.34 -5.13 6.19
C LEU A 427 7.08 -5.19 5.32
N ARG A 428 6.10 -4.35 5.64
CA ARG A 428 4.79 -4.35 4.97
C ARG A 428 4.28 -2.93 4.74
N HIS A 429 3.37 -2.80 3.77
CA HIS A 429 2.62 -1.57 3.58
C HIS A 429 1.83 -1.19 4.82
N GLY A 430 1.67 0.11 5.06
CA GLY A 430 0.84 0.63 6.13
C GLY A 430 0.67 2.14 5.99
N GLY A 431 -0.33 2.72 6.64
CA GLY A 431 -0.58 4.17 6.57
C GLY A 431 -0.30 4.92 7.87
N ASN A 432 0.15 4.24 8.92
CA ASN A 432 0.17 4.79 10.28
C ASN A 432 1.57 5.14 10.80
N ASN A 433 2.62 4.82 10.05
CA ASN A 433 4.01 5.08 10.42
C ASN A 433 4.64 6.06 9.45
N ARG A 434 5.53 6.93 9.97
CA ARG A 434 6.27 7.91 9.16
C ARG A 434 7.07 7.26 8.05
N GLN A 435 7.67 6.11 8.34
CA GLN A 435 8.56 5.40 7.42
C GLN A 435 7.87 4.85 6.18
N ASN A 436 6.55 4.74 6.18
CA ASN A 436 5.79 4.48 4.95
C ASN A 436 5.87 5.65 3.96
N TYR A 437 6.22 6.85 4.43
CA TYR A 437 6.28 8.08 3.63
C TYR A 437 7.69 8.66 3.55
N GLU A 438 8.60 8.35 4.47
CA GLU A 438 9.98 8.83 4.44
C GLU A 438 10.79 8.07 3.39
N VAL A 439 10.86 8.66 2.20
CA VAL A 439 11.48 8.06 1.02
C VAL A 439 12.66 8.90 0.53
N PRO A 440 13.61 8.29 -0.21
CA PRO A 440 14.68 9.05 -0.84
C PRO A 440 14.17 9.92 -2.00
N LEU A 441 14.80 11.08 -2.16
CA LEU A 441 14.82 11.87 -3.40
C LEU A 441 16.23 12.37 -3.62
N LEU A 442 16.73 12.23 -4.84
CA LEU A 442 18.00 12.80 -5.25
C LEU A 442 17.97 13.27 -6.71
N VAL A 443 18.87 14.20 -7.02
CA VAL A 443 19.10 14.73 -8.38
C VAL A 443 20.60 14.71 -8.64
N LEU A 444 21.02 14.02 -9.71
CA LEU A 444 22.39 13.97 -10.20
C LEU A 444 22.46 14.69 -11.55
N SER A 445 23.54 15.41 -11.83
CA SER A 445 23.74 16.05 -13.13
C SER A 445 25.19 16.00 -13.59
N ASP A 446 25.42 16.26 -14.89
CA ASP A 446 26.74 16.42 -15.47
C ASP A 446 27.51 17.63 -14.90
N SER A 447 26.80 18.59 -14.35
CA SER A 447 27.33 19.84 -13.81
C SER A 447 27.65 19.80 -12.31
N ASP A 448 27.30 18.72 -11.60
CA ASP A 448 27.50 18.64 -10.15
C ASP A 448 29.00 18.56 -9.79
N ARG A 449 29.46 19.47 -8.93
CA ARG A 449 30.87 19.56 -8.48
C ARG A 449 31.03 19.23 -7.00
N GLN A 450 29.92 19.13 -6.27
CA GLN A 450 29.91 18.85 -4.83
C GLN A 450 28.63 18.09 -4.45
N ARG A 451 28.65 17.55 -3.26
CA ARG A 451 27.48 16.95 -2.62
C ARG A 451 26.72 18.05 -1.88
N THR A 452 25.43 18.15 -2.13
CA THR A 452 24.53 19.10 -1.47
C THR A 452 23.42 18.34 -0.76
N LEU A 453 23.32 18.50 0.55
CA LEU A 453 22.23 17.93 1.34
C LEU A 453 21.17 19.00 1.58
N ILE A 454 19.94 18.74 1.17
CA ILE A 454 18.78 19.61 1.41
C ILE A 454 18.00 19.04 2.59
N GLU A 455 17.99 19.77 3.69
CA GLU A 455 17.33 19.37 4.94
C GLU A 455 15.92 19.95 5.08
N ASN A 456 15.60 20.98 4.30
CA ASN A 456 14.26 21.55 4.31
C ASN A 456 13.20 20.51 3.92
N PRO A 457 12.01 20.55 4.55
CA PRO A 457 10.92 19.64 4.23
C PRO A 457 10.47 19.77 2.76
N HIS A 458 10.36 18.64 2.08
CA HIS A 458 9.81 18.52 0.73
C HIS A 458 8.80 17.38 0.69
N SER A 459 7.85 17.49 -0.21
CA SER A 459 6.83 16.47 -0.42
C SER A 459 6.75 16.06 -1.89
N ALA A 460 6.39 14.81 -2.13
CA ALA A 460 6.16 14.31 -3.46
C ALA A 460 4.96 14.99 -4.17
N PHE A 461 4.08 15.67 -3.44
CA PHE A 461 3.09 16.56 -4.05
C PHE A 461 3.74 17.73 -4.84
N ASP A 462 4.97 18.11 -4.50
CA ASP A 462 5.73 19.19 -5.17
C ASP A 462 6.62 18.67 -6.30
N PHE A 463 6.60 17.36 -6.60
CA PHE A 463 7.56 16.77 -7.55
C PHE A 463 7.45 17.37 -8.95
N LEU A 464 6.25 17.68 -9.44
CA LEU A 464 6.06 18.38 -10.72
C LEU A 464 6.71 19.75 -10.72
N SER A 465 6.57 20.51 -9.62
CA SER A 465 7.21 21.83 -9.45
C SER A 465 8.72 21.70 -9.42
N LEU A 466 9.24 20.71 -8.71
CA LEU A 466 10.68 20.44 -8.65
C LEU A 466 11.22 20.09 -10.04
N PHE A 467 10.54 19.21 -10.77
CA PHE A 467 10.93 18.85 -12.13
C PHE A 467 10.90 20.08 -13.06
N ALA A 468 9.81 20.86 -13.04
CA ALA A 468 9.68 22.07 -13.84
C ALA A 468 10.83 23.05 -13.56
N GLN A 469 11.13 23.31 -12.28
CA GLN A 469 12.25 24.18 -11.89
C GLN A 469 13.59 23.63 -12.39
N GLN A 470 13.84 22.35 -12.21
CA GLN A 470 15.08 21.69 -12.63
C GLN A 470 15.23 21.63 -14.17
N ALA A 471 14.12 21.54 -14.88
CA ALA A 471 14.07 21.55 -16.34
C ALA A 471 14.03 22.97 -16.94
N GLY A 472 13.96 24.03 -16.12
CA GLY A 472 13.83 25.41 -16.60
C GLY A 472 12.47 25.69 -17.26
N ILE A 473 11.45 24.93 -16.92
CA ILE A 473 10.08 25.10 -17.42
C ILE A 473 9.37 26.15 -16.57
N THR A 474 8.90 27.22 -17.19
CA THR A 474 8.16 28.30 -16.52
C THR A 474 6.68 28.24 -16.90
N LEU A 475 5.81 28.04 -15.92
CA LEU A 475 4.36 28.05 -16.11
C LEU A 475 3.82 29.48 -16.04
N THR A 476 2.83 29.81 -16.90
CA THR A 476 2.23 31.15 -16.98
C THR A 476 1.35 31.47 -15.77
N GLN A 477 0.82 30.46 -15.11
CA GLN A 477 0.06 30.58 -13.85
C GLN A 477 0.58 29.56 -12.85
N PRO A 478 0.49 29.82 -11.54
CA PRO A 478 0.76 28.83 -10.53
C PRO A 478 -0.33 27.75 -10.55
N GLN A 479 -0.31 26.90 -11.57
CA GLN A 479 -1.21 25.75 -11.69
C GLN A 479 -0.76 24.60 -10.80
N LEU A 480 0.49 24.67 -10.33
CA LEU A 480 1.01 23.69 -9.40
C LEU A 480 0.56 24.11 -8.00
N PRO A 481 -0.19 23.29 -7.30
CA PRO A 481 -0.53 23.59 -5.92
C PRO A 481 0.76 23.86 -5.17
N ALA A 482 0.80 24.97 -4.44
CA ALA A 482 1.81 25.15 -3.41
C ALA A 482 1.54 24.06 -2.40
N ALA A 483 2.23 22.93 -2.58
CA ALA A 483 1.97 21.79 -1.75
C ALA A 483 2.29 22.12 -0.32
N VAL A 484 1.45 21.60 0.52
CA VAL A 484 1.77 21.01 1.80
C VAL A 484 2.37 21.92 2.87
N THR A 485 3.06 22.99 2.50
CA THR A 485 3.79 23.81 3.48
C THR A 485 3.23 25.22 3.67
N ALA A 486 2.11 25.58 3.09
CA ALA A 486 1.55 26.93 3.25
C ALA A 486 1.36 27.35 4.72
N GLN A 487 1.50 26.42 5.67
CA GLN A 487 1.51 26.66 7.11
C GLN A 487 2.58 25.84 7.86
N GLY A 488 3.59 25.29 7.17
CA GLY A 488 4.62 24.44 7.79
C GLY A 488 4.16 23.03 8.19
N LYS A 489 2.94 22.64 7.84
CA LYS A 489 2.39 21.29 8.14
C LYS A 489 2.48 20.39 6.91
N ARG A 490 2.98 19.18 7.11
CA ARG A 490 3.08 18.16 6.06
C ARG A 490 1.88 17.22 6.15
N HIS A 491 1.14 17.08 5.05
CA HIS A 491 0.03 16.15 4.98
C HIS A 491 0.34 15.04 4.00
N VAL A 492 -0.14 13.84 4.33
CA VAL A 492 -0.04 12.64 3.48
C VAL A 492 -1.40 11.95 3.44
N PHE A 493 -1.65 11.20 2.39
CA PHE A 493 -2.84 10.36 2.28
C PHE A 493 -2.56 9.00 2.92
N ASN A 494 -3.37 8.58 3.90
CA ASN A 494 -3.15 7.34 4.64
C ASN A 494 -3.88 6.12 4.06
N GLY A 495 -4.49 6.27 2.87
CA GLY A 495 -5.35 5.26 2.25
C GLY A 495 -6.85 5.47 2.54
N GLN A 496 -7.20 6.49 3.34
CA GLN A 496 -8.58 6.87 3.65
C GLN A 496 -8.80 8.38 3.61
N GLU A 497 -7.87 9.14 4.21
CA GLU A 497 -7.96 10.59 4.31
C GLU A 497 -6.58 11.23 4.37
N MET A 498 -6.55 12.56 4.19
CA MET A 498 -5.34 13.35 4.40
C MET A 498 -5.10 13.53 5.88
N VAL A 499 -3.92 13.11 6.34
CA VAL A 499 -3.50 13.18 7.76
C VAL A 499 -2.23 14.01 7.91
N ASP A 500 -2.01 14.54 9.10
CA ASP A 500 -0.79 15.26 9.46
C ASP A 500 0.35 14.23 9.62
N PHE A 501 1.37 14.32 8.75
CA PHE A 501 2.53 13.43 8.78
C PHE A 501 3.26 13.45 10.12
N ASP A 502 3.35 14.62 10.77
CA ASP A 502 4.09 14.77 12.01
C ASP A 502 3.40 14.11 13.22
N GLN A 503 2.12 13.71 13.06
CA GLN A 503 1.36 12.95 14.06
C GLN A 503 1.48 11.43 13.89
N LEU A 504 2.09 10.96 12.81
CA LEU A 504 2.27 9.52 12.57
C LEU A 504 3.28 8.91 13.53
N ALA A 505 3.10 7.64 13.86
CA ALA A 505 4.02 6.90 14.71
C ALA A 505 5.40 6.76 14.05
N ASN A 506 6.44 6.74 14.87
CA ASN A 506 7.79 6.45 14.41
C ASN A 506 8.05 4.93 14.43
N ASP A 507 8.71 4.42 13.41
CA ASP A 507 9.07 3.02 13.21
C ASP A 507 10.55 2.95 12.78
N PRO A 508 11.50 3.05 13.73
CA PRO A 508 12.93 3.16 13.40
C PRO A 508 13.46 1.94 12.66
N PRO A 509 14.56 2.09 11.87
CA PRO A 509 15.14 0.98 11.15
C PRO A 509 15.75 -0.05 12.11
N GLU A 510 15.65 -1.33 11.72
CA GLU A 510 16.35 -2.42 12.38
C GLU A 510 17.83 -2.42 11.95
N LEU A 511 18.74 -2.69 12.87
CA LEU A 511 20.16 -2.83 12.56
C LEU A 511 20.47 -4.29 12.21
N LEU A 512 21.41 -4.49 11.25
CA LEU A 512 21.94 -5.80 10.93
C LEU A 512 22.87 -6.31 12.03
#